data_73f58cbf90ad765e9a0ddd516fb11e8c
#
_entry.id   73f58cbf90ad765e9a0ddd516fb11e8c
#
_cell.length_a   1.000
_cell.length_b   1.000
_cell.length_c   1.000
_cell.angle_alpha   90.00
_cell.angle_beta   90.00
_cell.angle_gamma   90.00
#
_symmetry.space_group_name_H-M   'P 1'
#
loop_
_entity.id
_entity.type
_entity.pdbx_description
1 polymer ?
#
loop_
_entity_poly.entity_id
_entity_poly.type
_entity_poly.pdbx_seq_one_letter_code
_entity_poly.pdbx_strand_id
1 'polypeptide(L)'
;RQSGLQNRVTGIVGSMDDLPFRNEELDLIWSEGAIYNIGFERGLNEWRKYLKKGGYLAVSECSWFTDERPAEINDFWMDAYPEIDTIPNQVAKIHKAGYLPVATFILPEICCNDNYLTPNVAALKIF
;
A
#
# COMPACT_ATOMS: atom_id res chain seq x y z
N ARG A 1 -3.53 -12.92 22.61
CA ARG A 1 -2.20 -13.23 23.22
C ARG A 1 -1.49 -11.91 23.49
N GLN A 2 -1.11 -11.66 24.74
CA GLN A 2 -0.32 -10.48 25.08
C GLN A 2 1.11 -10.70 24.58
N SER A 3 1.52 -9.93 23.57
CA SER A 3 2.87 -10.01 22.97
C SER A 3 3.95 -9.29 23.79
N GLY A 4 3.59 -8.73 24.95
CA GLY A 4 4.51 -7.91 25.77
C GLY A 4 4.84 -6.54 25.17
N LEU A 5 4.07 -6.08 24.18
CA LEU A 5 4.31 -4.83 23.44
C LEU A 5 3.38 -3.68 23.85
N GLN A 6 2.60 -3.83 24.91
CA GLN A 6 1.54 -2.89 25.32
C GLN A 6 2.04 -1.44 25.50
N ASN A 7 3.30 -1.29 25.92
CA ASN A 7 3.90 0.02 26.12
C ASN A 7 4.60 0.57 24.86
N ARG A 8 4.56 -0.17 23.76
CA ARG A 8 5.25 0.17 22.50
C ARG A 8 4.30 0.28 21.30
N VAL A 9 3.06 -0.17 21.46
CA VAL A 9 2.04 -0.16 20.39
C VAL A 9 0.82 0.59 20.90
N THR A 10 0.41 1.59 20.15
CA THR A 10 -0.80 2.38 20.42
C THR A 10 -1.75 2.25 19.23
N GLY A 11 -2.99 1.86 19.51
CA GLY A 11 -4.06 1.89 18.51
C GLY A 11 -4.68 3.27 18.44
N ILE A 12 -4.82 3.80 17.23
CA ILE A 12 -5.47 5.09 16.98
C ILE A 12 -6.61 4.87 15.99
N VAL A 13 -7.79 5.39 16.31
CA VAL A 13 -8.92 5.44 15.37
C VAL A 13 -8.83 6.74 14.60
N GLY A 14 -8.78 6.66 13.27
CA GLY A 14 -8.65 7.83 12.41
C GLY A 14 -8.91 7.47 10.95
N SER A 15 -9.03 8.49 10.11
CA SER A 15 -9.08 8.32 8.66
C SER A 15 -7.68 8.39 8.04
N MET A 16 -7.47 7.62 6.98
CA MET A 16 -6.24 7.72 6.18
C MET A 16 -6.12 9.07 5.47
N ASP A 17 -7.24 9.75 5.23
CA ASP A 17 -7.31 11.09 4.65
C ASP A 17 -6.90 12.20 5.62
N ASP A 18 -7.01 11.94 6.93
CA ASP A 18 -6.74 12.91 7.97
C ASP A 18 -6.07 12.23 9.16
N LEU A 19 -4.79 11.94 8.99
CA LEU A 19 -3.99 11.27 10.00
C LEU A 19 -3.71 12.22 11.17
N PRO A 20 -3.88 11.77 12.42
CA PRO A 20 -3.76 12.62 13.62
C PRO A 20 -2.29 12.82 14.05
N PHE A 21 -1.42 13.08 13.09
CA PHE A 21 0.00 13.31 13.34
C PHE A 21 0.41 14.75 12.99
N ARG A 22 1.43 15.25 13.67
CA ARG A 22 2.05 16.53 13.34
C ARG A 22 3.00 16.37 12.14
N ASN A 23 3.30 17.48 11.50
CA ASN A 23 4.33 17.50 10.47
C ASN A 23 5.66 17.01 11.06
N GLU A 24 6.42 16.26 10.28
CA GLU A 24 7.75 15.73 10.62
C GLU A 24 7.78 14.94 11.94
N GLU A 25 6.71 14.19 12.24
CA GLU A 25 6.62 13.40 13.47
C GLU A 25 7.12 11.96 13.29
N LEU A 26 6.91 11.37 12.11
CA LEU A 26 7.13 9.95 11.86
C LEU A 26 8.48 9.66 11.21
N ASP A 27 9.15 8.62 11.68
CA ASP A 27 10.36 8.08 11.06
C ASP A 27 10.05 7.14 9.90
N LEU A 28 8.90 6.46 9.98
CA LEU A 28 8.42 5.51 8.98
C LEU A 28 6.90 5.55 8.89
N ILE A 29 6.37 5.56 7.68
CA ILE A 29 4.99 5.20 7.38
C ILE A 29 5.03 3.85 6.66
N TRP A 30 4.28 2.88 7.15
CA TRP A 30 4.17 1.54 6.55
C TRP A 30 2.71 1.27 6.18
N SER A 31 2.45 1.06 4.90
CA SER A 31 1.11 0.82 4.35
C SER A 31 1.13 -0.40 3.44
N GLU A 32 0.53 -1.49 3.89
CA GLU A 32 0.40 -2.73 3.12
C GLU A 32 -1.02 -2.87 2.59
N GLY A 33 -1.19 -2.90 1.26
CA GLY A 33 -2.48 -3.10 0.60
C GLY A 33 -3.56 -2.12 1.07
N ALA A 34 -3.21 -0.88 1.36
CA ALA A 34 -4.13 0.06 1.98
C ALA A 34 -4.13 1.46 1.33
N ILE A 35 -3.00 1.95 0.87
CA ILE A 35 -2.88 3.32 0.33
C ILE A 35 -3.84 3.58 -0.84
N TYR A 36 -4.16 2.57 -1.64
CA TYR A 36 -5.09 2.65 -2.77
C TYR A 36 -6.49 3.14 -2.36
N ASN A 37 -6.91 2.93 -1.10
CA ASN A 37 -8.23 3.36 -0.61
C ASN A 37 -8.43 4.88 -0.63
N ILE A 38 -7.34 5.64 -0.59
CA ILE A 38 -7.38 7.11 -0.71
C ILE A 38 -6.79 7.59 -2.03
N GLY A 39 -6.34 6.67 -2.88
CA GLY A 39 -5.59 6.94 -4.11
C GLY A 39 -4.09 6.96 -3.88
N PHE A 40 -3.35 6.23 -4.71
CA PHE A 40 -1.90 6.05 -4.55
C PHE A 40 -1.14 7.39 -4.62
N GLU A 41 -1.36 8.16 -5.70
CA GLU A 41 -0.68 9.45 -5.87
C GLU A 41 -1.07 10.45 -4.77
N ARG A 42 -2.33 10.45 -4.36
CA ARG A 42 -2.82 11.28 -3.25
C ARG A 42 -2.14 10.91 -1.95
N GLY A 43 -2.11 9.63 -1.58
CA GLY A 43 -1.48 9.16 -0.35
C GLY A 43 0.01 9.51 -0.30
N LEU A 44 0.73 9.33 -1.42
CA LEU A 44 2.14 9.74 -1.53
C LEU A 44 2.33 11.24 -1.20
N ASN A 45 1.50 12.11 -1.77
CA ASN A 45 1.64 13.55 -1.59
C ASN A 45 1.22 14.01 -0.19
N GLU A 46 0.08 13.51 0.33
CA GLU A 46 -0.48 13.97 1.59
C GLU A 46 0.29 13.44 2.80
N TRP A 47 0.79 12.19 2.75
CA TRP A 47 1.49 11.59 3.89
C TRP A 47 2.92 12.08 4.03
N ARG A 48 3.51 12.61 2.96
CA ARG A 48 4.89 13.11 2.97
C ARG A 48 5.15 14.14 4.06
N LYS A 49 4.18 14.99 4.38
CA LYS A 49 4.29 16.03 5.42
C LYS A 49 4.51 15.47 6.83
N TYR A 50 4.04 14.25 7.09
CA TYR A 50 4.18 13.63 8.41
C TYR A 50 5.55 12.97 8.63
N LEU A 51 6.28 12.69 7.55
CA LEU A 51 7.61 12.09 7.64
C LEU A 51 8.65 13.15 8.00
N LYS A 52 9.51 12.79 8.95
CA LYS A 52 10.73 13.55 9.23
C LYS A 52 11.61 13.64 8.00
N LYS A 53 12.51 14.60 7.98
CA LYS A 53 13.57 14.66 6.98
C LYS A 53 14.44 13.39 7.07
N GLY A 54 14.53 12.65 5.97
CA GLY A 54 15.21 11.35 5.94
C GLY A 54 14.36 10.18 6.44
N GLY A 55 13.08 10.38 6.78
CA GLY A 55 12.13 9.32 7.09
C GLY A 55 11.73 8.51 5.86
N TYR A 56 11.14 7.36 6.07
CA TYR A 56 10.83 6.38 5.03
C TYR A 56 9.33 6.19 4.84
N LEU A 57 8.93 5.95 3.61
CA LEU A 57 7.62 5.42 3.26
C LEU A 57 7.80 4.01 2.68
N ALA A 58 7.17 3.02 3.26
CA ALA A 58 7.07 1.67 2.74
C ALA A 58 5.61 1.39 2.36
N VAL A 59 5.36 1.08 1.09
CA VAL A 59 4.02 0.80 0.58
C VAL A 59 4.02 -0.46 -0.28
N SER A 60 2.96 -1.25 -0.19
CA SER A 60 2.66 -2.25 -1.20
C SER A 60 1.47 -1.78 -2.05
N GLU A 61 1.59 -1.95 -3.37
CA GLU A 61 0.63 -1.44 -4.34
C GLU A 61 0.41 -2.45 -5.47
N CYS A 62 -0.85 -2.61 -5.88
CA CYS A 62 -1.19 -3.41 -7.04
C CYS A 62 -0.65 -2.75 -8.30
N SER A 63 0.07 -3.51 -9.12
CA SER A 63 0.70 -2.98 -10.32
C SER A 63 0.67 -4.00 -11.46
N TRP A 64 0.61 -3.49 -12.68
CA TRP A 64 0.76 -4.30 -13.87
C TRP A 64 2.23 -4.70 -14.08
N PHE A 65 2.46 -5.97 -14.43
CA PHE A 65 3.79 -6.46 -14.81
C PHE A 65 4.09 -6.25 -16.28
N THR A 66 3.05 -6.13 -17.11
CA THR A 66 3.15 -5.99 -18.57
C THR A 66 2.16 -4.95 -19.07
N ASP A 67 2.43 -4.39 -20.23
CA ASP A 67 1.50 -3.49 -20.92
C ASP A 67 0.37 -4.28 -21.63
N GLU A 68 0.66 -5.52 -22.02
CA GLU A 68 -0.30 -6.42 -22.65
C GLU A 68 -0.96 -7.32 -21.60
N ARG A 69 -2.29 -7.42 -21.63
CA ARG A 69 -3.11 -8.24 -20.74
C ARG A 69 -4.45 -8.57 -21.36
N PRO A 70 -5.10 -9.67 -20.95
CA PRO A 70 -6.45 -9.99 -21.40
C PRO A 70 -7.43 -8.86 -21.09
N ALA A 71 -8.33 -8.58 -22.03
CA ALA A 71 -9.31 -7.49 -21.88
C ALA A 71 -10.16 -7.66 -20.61
N GLU A 72 -10.60 -8.88 -20.31
CA GLU A 72 -11.39 -9.18 -19.11
C GLU A 72 -10.67 -8.77 -17.80
N ILE A 73 -9.38 -9.03 -17.70
CA ILE A 73 -8.57 -8.65 -16.54
C ILE A 73 -8.39 -7.13 -16.49
N ASN A 74 -8.16 -6.52 -17.65
CA ASN A 74 -8.06 -5.07 -17.75
C ASN A 74 -9.34 -4.40 -17.29
N ASP A 75 -10.49 -4.81 -17.82
CA ASP A 75 -11.79 -4.21 -17.55
C ASP A 75 -12.16 -4.36 -16.06
N PHE A 76 -11.93 -5.55 -15.47
CA PHE A 76 -12.13 -5.76 -14.04
C PHE A 76 -11.34 -4.78 -13.18
N TRP A 77 -10.04 -4.63 -13.44
CA TRP A 77 -9.21 -3.75 -12.63
C TRP A 77 -9.45 -2.27 -12.88
N MET A 78 -9.77 -1.89 -14.12
CA MET A 78 -10.12 -0.50 -14.43
C MET A 78 -11.44 -0.06 -13.79
N ASP A 79 -12.36 -1.00 -13.53
CA ASP A 79 -13.59 -0.74 -12.76
C ASP A 79 -13.30 -0.69 -11.25
N ALA A 80 -12.54 -1.67 -10.74
CA ALA A 80 -12.28 -1.82 -9.31
C ALA A 80 -11.24 -0.83 -8.76
N TYR A 81 -10.21 -0.53 -9.55
CA TYR A 81 -9.11 0.36 -9.17
C TYR A 81 -8.49 1.04 -10.40
N PRO A 82 -9.07 2.14 -10.88
CA PRO A 82 -8.63 2.85 -12.10
C PRO A 82 -7.20 3.42 -12.03
N GLU A 83 -6.64 3.61 -10.83
CA GLU A 83 -5.28 4.12 -10.65
C GLU A 83 -4.20 3.04 -10.80
N ILE A 84 -4.58 1.77 -11.01
CA ILE A 84 -3.62 0.69 -11.24
C ILE A 84 -2.76 1.00 -12.46
N ASP A 85 -1.46 0.84 -12.31
CA ASP A 85 -0.49 1.22 -13.34
C ASP A 85 0.68 0.24 -13.37
N THR A 86 1.57 0.38 -14.33
CA THR A 86 2.79 -0.43 -14.39
C THR A 86 3.77 -0.07 -13.28
N ILE A 87 4.63 -1.03 -12.90
CA ILE A 87 5.65 -0.80 -11.87
C ILE A 87 6.53 0.43 -12.18
N PRO A 88 7.05 0.63 -13.41
CA PRO A 88 7.81 1.83 -13.73
C PRO A 88 7.04 3.14 -13.52
N ASN A 89 5.76 3.16 -13.89
CA ASN A 89 4.91 4.34 -13.72
C ASN A 89 4.61 4.61 -12.25
N GLN A 90 4.36 3.58 -11.43
CA GLN A 90 4.19 3.75 -9.98
C GLN A 90 5.47 4.29 -9.32
N VAL A 91 6.64 3.79 -9.71
CA VAL A 91 7.92 4.31 -9.24
C VAL A 91 8.13 5.77 -9.67
N ALA A 92 7.73 6.13 -10.89
CA ALA A 92 7.77 7.52 -11.35
C ALA A 92 6.86 8.44 -10.52
N LYS A 93 5.67 7.99 -10.12
CA LYS A 93 4.77 8.73 -9.21
C LYS A 93 5.43 8.95 -7.84
N ILE A 94 6.10 7.95 -7.29
CA ILE A 94 6.86 8.05 -6.04
C ILE A 94 7.93 9.15 -6.15
N HIS A 95 8.69 9.13 -7.23
CA HIS A 95 9.73 10.14 -7.47
C HIS A 95 9.13 11.54 -7.64
N LYS A 96 8.04 11.67 -8.42
CA LYS A 96 7.31 12.93 -8.63
C LYS A 96 6.78 13.53 -7.33
N ALA A 97 6.34 12.69 -6.38
CA ALA A 97 5.91 13.10 -5.05
C ALA A 97 7.08 13.53 -4.14
N GLY A 98 8.32 13.50 -4.63
CA GLY A 98 9.52 13.99 -3.94
C GLY A 98 10.19 12.97 -3.02
N TYR A 99 9.89 11.68 -3.19
CA TYR A 99 10.65 10.61 -2.54
C TYR A 99 11.84 10.18 -3.41
N LEU A 100 12.85 9.63 -2.76
CA LEU A 100 13.93 8.92 -3.43
C LEU A 100 13.66 7.42 -3.32
N PRO A 101 13.33 6.71 -4.40
CA PRO A 101 13.14 5.26 -4.37
C PRO A 101 14.42 4.57 -3.88
N VAL A 102 14.31 3.81 -2.80
CA VAL A 102 15.42 3.06 -2.20
C VAL A 102 15.42 1.61 -2.67
N ALA A 103 14.25 1.01 -2.72
CA ALA A 103 14.07 -0.35 -3.19
C ALA A 103 12.66 -0.53 -3.79
N THR A 104 12.57 -1.36 -4.80
CA THR A 104 11.31 -1.85 -5.38
C THR A 104 11.47 -3.33 -5.65
N PHE A 105 10.51 -4.13 -5.23
CA PHE A 105 10.51 -5.58 -5.47
C PHE A 105 9.09 -6.11 -5.55
N ILE A 106 8.96 -7.25 -6.22
CA ILE A 106 7.68 -7.96 -6.31
C ILE A 106 7.55 -8.85 -5.08
N LEU A 107 6.40 -8.74 -4.38
CA LEU A 107 6.10 -9.63 -3.28
C LEU A 107 5.98 -11.08 -3.79
N PRO A 108 6.61 -12.06 -3.12
CA PRO A 108 6.44 -13.46 -3.48
C PRO A 108 4.98 -13.90 -3.39
N GLU A 109 4.55 -14.81 -4.28
CA GLU A 109 3.18 -15.34 -4.30
C GLU A 109 2.72 -15.90 -2.95
N ILE A 110 3.63 -16.48 -2.17
CA ILE A 110 3.34 -17.01 -0.85
C ILE A 110 2.74 -15.95 0.10
N CYS A 111 3.08 -14.67 -0.07
CA CYS A 111 2.52 -13.58 0.73
C CYS A 111 1.01 -13.45 0.54
N CYS A 112 0.52 -13.66 -0.70
CA CYS A 112 -0.89 -13.59 -1.03
C CYS A 112 -1.57 -14.96 -0.92
N ASN A 113 -0.94 -16.02 -1.44
CA ASN A 113 -1.59 -17.32 -1.57
C ASN A 113 -1.81 -18.00 -0.23
N ASP A 114 -0.77 -18.20 0.58
CA ASP A 114 -0.85 -19.06 1.76
C ASP A 114 -1.58 -18.40 2.93
N ASN A 115 -1.42 -17.11 3.09
CA ASN A 115 -1.92 -16.39 4.27
C ASN A 115 -3.21 -15.59 4.01
N TYR A 116 -3.61 -15.42 2.74
CA TYR A 116 -4.81 -14.65 2.39
C TYR A 116 -5.75 -15.41 1.46
N LEU A 117 -5.34 -15.73 0.23
CA LEU A 117 -6.25 -16.31 -0.78
C LEU A 117 -6.70 -17.72 -0.40
N THR A 118 -5.79 -18.61 -0.04
CA THR A 118 -6.12 -20.01 0.29
C THR A 118 -7.07 -20.13 1.47
N PRO A 119 -6.85 -19.45 2.61
CA PRO A 119 -7.80 -19.44 3.72
C PRO A 119 -9.17 -18.85 3.34
N ASN A 120 -9.21 -17.78 2.54
CA ASN A 120 -10.45 -17.17 2.11
C ASN A 120 -11.26 -18.06 1.18
N VAL A 121 -10.63 -18.73 0.21
CA VAL A 121 -11.30 -19.70 -0.66
C VAL A 121 -11.84 -20.87 0.15
N ALA A 122 -11.12 -21.34 1.16
CA ALA A 122 -11.61 -22.39 2.06
C ALA A 122 -12.83 -21.93 2.87
N ALA A 123 -12.82 -20.69 3.37
CA ALA A 123 -13.93 -20.12 4.12
C ALA A 123 -15.20 -19.93 3.24
N LEU A 124 -15.04 -19.48 1.99
CA LEU A 124 -16.15 -19.29 1.06
C LEU A 124 -16.85 -20.60 0.66
N LYS A 125 -16.19 -21.76 0.74
CA LYS A 125 -16.79 -23.08 0.48
C LYS A 125 -17.69 -23.59 1.61
N ILE A 126 -17.77 -22.89 2.72
CA ILE A 126 -18.60 -23.26 3.89
C ILE A 126 -19.99 -22.61 3.80
N PHE A 127 -20.21 -21.68 2.89
CA PHE A 127 -21.50 -21.05 2.56
C PHE A 127 -21.99 -21.52 1.19
#